data_b82729a34ecbf8fe8368062c07755850
#
_entry.id   b82729a34ecbf8fe8368062c07755850
#
_cell.length_a   1.000
_cell.length_b   1.000
_cell.length_c   1.000
_cell.angle_alpha   90.00
_cell.angle_beta   90.00
_cell.angle_gamma   90.00
#
_symmetry.space_group_name_H-M   'P 1'
#
loop_
_entity.id
_entity.type
_entity.pdbx_description
1 polymer ?
#
loop_
_entity_poly.entity_id
_entity_poly.type
_entity_poly.pdbx_seq_one_letter_code
_entity_poly.pdbx_strand_id
1 'polypeptide(L)'
;LKAGTRIGPAQAGTLAALGVVQVPVFKPWKVAVLSTGDELVRIDQVPGPGQVRDINTWALSCYVKKTGLELVSAEAVKDEEVLLEEKIREAVKACDLILISGGSSQGKKDMTMEILNRISKEGVFTHGLALKPGKPTILGYDKEKHTLLGGLPGHPAAALAVFHLLFVWLWKQVTGQPDQPPLEAFMTTNLAGAPGKTTCLLVKLQMAPQGLEAEPVFGKSGLISTMAEADGYVLIDMNQEGLKKGEQVKVYRF
;
A
#
# COMPACT_ATOMS: atom_id res chain seq x y z
N LEU A 1 23.86 -17.28 -6.15
CA LEU A 1 22.64 -16.52 -5.94
C LEU A 1 22.60 -15.37 -6.93
N LYS A 2 21.42 -15.06 -7.48
CA LYS A 2 21.23 -13.89 -8.37
C LYS A 2 20.86 -12.65 -7.53
N ALA A 3 21.15 -11.45 -8.05
CA ALA A 3 20.62 -10.22 -7.47
C ALA A 3 19.07 -10.29 -7.35
N GLY A 4 18.51 -9.72 -6.30
CA GLY A 4 17.09 -9.82 -6.00
C GLY A 4 16.66 -11.10 -5.25
N THR A 5 17.54 -12.09 -5.11
CA THR A 5 17.22 -13.27 -4.30
C THR A 5 17.11 -12.90 -2.82
N ARG A 6 15.96 -13.20 -2.21
CA ARG A 6 15.81 -13.07 -0.76
C ARG A 6 16.66 -14.12 -0.05
N ILE A 7 17.56 -13.68 0.84
CA ILE A 7 18.43 -14.56 1.60
C ILE A 7 17.64 -15.17 2.76
N GLY A 8 17.17 -16.39 2.58
CA GLY A 8 16.55 -17.19 3.61
C GLY A 8 17.54 -18.21 4.21
N PRO A 9 17.08 -19.11 5.09
CA PRO A 9 17.94 -20.09 5.76
C PRO A 9 18.76 -20.96 4.80
N ALA A 10 18.15 -21.44 3.72
CA ALA A 10 18.85 -22.28 2.73
C ALA A 10 19.94 -21.49 1.96
N GLN A 11 19.65 -20.25 1.57
CA GLN A 11 20.62 -19.37 0.92
C GLN A 11 21.79 -19.04 1.85
N ALA A 12 21.50 -18.72 3.11
CA ALA A 12 22.51 -18.46 4.12
C ALA A 12 23.41 -19.68 4.34
N GLY A 13 22.82 -20.88 4.46
CA GLY A 13 23.57 -22.14 4.57
C GLY A 13 24.46 -22.42 3.35
N THR A 14 23.96 -22.16 2.15
CA THR A 14 24.74 -22.30 0.91
C THR A 14 25.93 -21.33 0.89
N LEU A 15 25.73 -20.06 1.25
CA LEU A 15 26.80 -19.08 1.35
C LEU A 15 27.87 -19.49 2.37
N ALA A 16 27.45 -19.98 3.53
CA ALA A 16 28.35 -20.46 4.57
C ALA A 16 29.16 -21.67 4.08
N ALA A 17 28.53 -22.64 3.40
CA ALA A 17 29.21 -23.79 2.83
C ALA A 17 30.29 -23.41 1.78
N LEU A 18 30.09 -22.28 1.09
CA LEU A 18 31.05 -21.73 0.12
C LEU A 18 32.09 -20.80 0.75
N GLY A 19 32.07 -20.63 2.09
CA GLY A 19 32.98 -19.72 2.79
C GLY A 19 32.73 -18.22 2.54
N VAL A 20 31.55 -17.84 2.05
CA VAL A 20 31.18 -16.45 1.80
C VAL A 20 30.79 -15.76 3.10
N VAL A 21 31.63 -14.86 3.59
CA VAL A 21 31.49 -14.20 4.91
C VAL A 21 30.74 -12.87 4.80
N GLN A 22 30.82 -12.20 3.64
CA GLN A 22 30.17 -10.90 3.41
C GLN A 22 29.38 -10.96 2.10
N VAL A 23 28.14 -10.50 2.15
CA VAL A 23 27.24 -10.49 0.99
C VAL A 23 26.70 -9.08 0.81
N PRO A 24 26.93 -8.44 -0.35
CA PRO A 24 26.28 -7.17 -0.67
C PRO A 24 24.76 -7.38 -0.76
N VAL A 25 24.02 -6.58 -0.03
CA VAL A 25 22.54 -6.62 -0.03
C VAL A 25 21.95 -5.23 -0.27
N PHE A 26 20.74 -5.16 -0.80
CA PHE A 26 20.02 -3.90 -0.90
C PHE A 26 19.71 -3.39 0.51
N LYS A 27 20.02 -2.12 0.76
CA LYS A 27 19.64 -1.45 2.00
C LYS A 27 18.12 -1.23 1.99
N PRO A 28 17.39 -1.65 3.04
CA PRO A 28 15.97 -1.37 3.14
C PRO A 28 15.68 0.13 3.07
N TRP A 29 14.62 0.54 2.36
CA TRP A 29 14.16 1.91 2.43
C TRP A 29 13.67 2.23 3.83
N LYS A 30 14.04 3.38 4.31
CA LYS A 30 13.55 3.98 5.54
C LYS A 30 12.21 4.64 5.27
N VAL A 31 11.20 4.28 6.05
CA VAL A 31 9.82 4.70 5.82
C VAL A 31 9.27 5.42 7.05
N ALA A 32 8.65 6.57 6.80
CA ALA A 32 7.78 7.25 7.75
C ALA A 32 6.32 7.06 7.36
N VAL A 33 5.44 6.84 8.34
CA VAL A 33 3.99 6.73 8.17
C VAL A 33 3.32 7.83 8.98
N LEU A 34 2.57 8.70 8.31
CA LEU A 34 1.82 9.79 8.91
C LEU A 34 0.33 9.59 8.59
N SER A 35 -0.51 9.41 9.59
CA SER A 35 -1.97 9.47 9.41
C SER A 35 -2.46 10.85 9.82
N THR A 36 -3.35 11.45 9.04
CA THR A 36 -3.92 12.77 9.37
C THR A 36 -5.44 12.74 9.34
N GLY A 37 -6.06 13.39 10.31
CA GLY A 37 -7.51 13.51 10.45
C GLY A 37 -7.89 14.00 11.84
N ASP A 38 -8.75 15.03 11.91
CA ASP A 38 -9.29 15.54 13.17
C ASP A 38 -10.21 14.52 13.86
N GLU A 39 -10.75 13.58 13.07
CA GLU A 39 -11.58 12.48 13.54
C GLU A 39 -10.78 11.36 14.22
N LEU A 40 -9.46 11.33 14.07
CA LEU A 40 -8.62 10.24 14.54
C LEU A 40 -8.38 10.34 16.06
N VAL A 41 -8.61 9.23 16.73
CA VAL A 41 -8.23 9.05 18.14
C VAL A 41 -7.26 7.88 18.29
N ARG A 42 -6.50 7.88 19.35
CA ARG A 42 -5.58 6.79 19.69
C ARG A 42 -6.36 5.48 19.89
N ILE A 43 -5.67 4.35 19.70
CA ILE A 43 -6.28 3.02 19.81
C ILE A 43 -6.78 2.70 21.24
N ASP A 44 -6.16 3.30 22.27
CA ASP A 44 -6.50 3.12 23.68
C ASP A 44 -7.66 4.04 24.14
N GLN A 45 -8.14 4.94 23.29
CA GLN A 45 -9.25 5.83 23.57
C GLN A 45 -10.59 5.28 23.05
N VAL A 46 -11.67 5.63 23.72
CA VAL A 46 -13.03 5.36 23.24
C VAL A 46 -13.43 6.51 22.31
N PRO A 47 -13.76 6.25 21.03
CA PRO A 47 -14.19 7.29 20.12
C PRO A 47 -15.48 7.94 20.56
N GLY A 48 -15.53 9.28 20.53
CA GLY A 48 -16.77 10.06 20.66
C GLY A 48 -17.54 10.12 19.33
N PRO A 49 -18.66 10.86 19.29
CA PRO A 49 -19.41 11.09 18.05
C PRO A 49 -18.53 11.68 16.95
N GLY A 50 -18.53 11.06 15.76
CA GLY A 50 -17.73 11.50 14.61
C GLY A 50 -16.24 11.15 14.68
N GLN A 51 -15.78 10.50 15.73
CA GLN A 51 -14.41 10.03 15.87
C GLN A 51 -14.23 8.57 15.49
N VAL A 52 -13.04 8.21 15.02
CA VAL A 52 -12.64 6.84 14.70
C VAL A 52 -11.22 6.58 15.22
N ARG A 53 -10.91 5.34 15.55
CA ARG A 53 -9.53 4.98 15.92
C ARG A 53 -8.63 5.02 14.69
N ASP A 54 -7.40 5.47 14.88
CA ASP A 54 -6.38 5.44 13.84
C ASP A 54 -6.04 3.98 13.49
N ILE A 55 -6.41 3.57 12.30
CA ILE A 55 -6.13 2.24 11.74
C ILE A 55 -4.90 2.29 10.87
N ASN A 56 -4.75 3.37 10.07
CA ASN A 56 -3.77 3.42 8.99
C ASN A 56 -2.33 3.44 9.48
N THR A 57 -2.03 4.17 10.53
CA THR A 57 -0.70 4.16 11.17
C THR A 57 -0.28 2.73 11.51
N TRP A 58 -1.16 1.96 12.12
CA TRP A 58 -0.87 0.58 12.55
C TRP A 58 -0.78 -0.40 11.37
N ALA A 59 -1.76 -0.36 10.50
CA ALA A 59 -1.84 -1.30 9.38
C ALA A 59 -0.70 -1.10 8.38
N LEU A 60 -0.41 0.15 8.01
CA LEU A 60 0.72 0.48 7.13
C LEU A 60 2.06 0.17 7.79
N SER A 61 2.23 0.47 9.08
CA SER A 61 3.46 0.12 9.83
C SER A 61 3.74 -1.37 9.83
N CYS A 62 2.73 -2.19 10.07
CA CYS A 62 2.85 -3.65 10.00
C CYS A 62 3.19 -4.09 8.57
N TYR A 63 2.58 -3.46 7.57
CA TYR A 63 2.82 -3.83 6.17
C TYR A 63 4.23 -3.43 5.72
N VAL A 64 4.71 -2.24 6.08
CA VAL A 64 6.09 -1.80 5.84
C VAL A 64 7.07 -2.84 6.37
N LYS A 65 6.92 -3.26 7.63
CA LYS A 65 7.77 -4.30 8.25
C LYS A 65 7.66 -5.67 7.54
N LYS A 66 6.45 -6.08 7.16
CA LYS A 66 6.21 -7.33 6.42
C LYS A 66 6.96 -7.37 5.09
N THR A 67 7.09 -6.23 4.42
CA THR A 67 7.82 -6.13 3.14
C THR A 67 9.33 -6.07 3.28
N GLY A 68 9.85 -6.01 4.50
CA GLY A 68 11.28 -5.92 4.78
C GLY A 68 11.84 -4.51 4.67
N LEU A 69 10.99 -3.50 4.64
CA LEU A 69 11.37 -2.09 4.74
C LEU A 69 11.58 -1.68 6.20
N GLU A 70 12.38 -0.65 6.44
CA GLU A 70 12.69 -0.12 7.77
C GLU A 70 11.68 0.95 8.18
N LEU A 71 10.84 0.68 9.17
CA LEU A 71 9.94 1.68 9.73
C LEU A 71 10.71 2.57 10.71
N VAL A 72 10.88 3.85 10.35
CA VAL A 72 11.58 4.86 11.18
C VAL A 72 10.62 5.53 12.14
N SER A 73 9.45 5.97 11.65
CA SER A 73 8.43 6.62 12.47
C SER A 73 7.03 6.30 11.99
N ALA A 74 6.07 6.33 12.92
CA ALA A 74 4.66 6.17 12.61
C ALA A 74 3.83 6.94 13.64
N GLU A 75 3.07 7.92 13.19
CA GLU A 75 2.28 8.77 14.08
C GLU A 75 1.00 9.29 13.41
N ALA A 76 0.00 9.57 14.24
CA ALA A 76 -1.19 10.30 13.81
C ALA A 76 -0.97 11.80 14.11
N VAL A 77 -1.22 12.63 13.12
CA VAL A 77 -1.05 14.09 13.18
C VAL A 77 -2.42 14.73 12.99
N LYS A 78 -2.69 15.81 13.68
CA LYS A 78 -3.90 16.60 13.44
C LYS A 78 -3.89 17.22 12.04
N ASP A 79 -5.08 17.48 11.51
CA ASP A 79 -5.26 18.15 10.21
C ASP A 79 -4.90 19.68 10.29
N GLU A 80 -3.74 19.98 10.88
CA GLU A 80 -3.16 21.31 10.97
C GLU A 80 -2.00 21.42 9.99
N GLU A 81 -2.12 22.34 9.02
CA GLU A 81 -1.18 22.48 7.91
C GLU A 81 0.27 22.65 8.37
N VAL A 82 0.51 23.54 9.34
CA VAL A 82 1.86 23.82 9.85
C VAL A 82 2.47 22.58 10.51
N LEU A 83 1.68 21.89 11.33
CA LEU A 83 2.14 20.70 12.04
C LEU A 83 2.45 19.55 11.07
N LEU A 84 1.56 19.33 10.10
CA LEU A 84 1.77 18.29 9.07
C LEU A 84 3.00 18.60 8.22
N GLU A 85 3.18 19.86 7.80
CA GLU A 85 4.36 20.28 7.03
C GLU A 85 5.65 20.08 7.83
N GLU A 86 5.68 20.44 9.12
CA GLU A 86 6.83 20.23 10.00
C GLU A 86 7.21 18.75 10.09
N LYS A 87 6.22 17.88 10.32
CA LYS A 87 6.42 16.42 10.40
C LYS A 87 6.94 15.82 9.09
N ILE A 88 6.41 16.25 7.95
CA ILE A 88 6.92 15.80 6.65
C ILE A 88 8.36 16.29 6.44
N ARG A 89 8.68 17.55 6.77
CA ARG A 89 10.05 18.09 6.67
C ARG A 89 11.06 17.37 7.58
N GLU A 90 10.66 16.94 8.77
CA GLU A 90 11.46 16.09 9.62
C GLU A 90 11.72 14.72 8.98
N ALA A 91 10.65 14.09 8.49
CA ALA A 91 10.74 12.77 7.87
C ALA A 91 11.59 12.74 6.58
N VAL A 92 11.51 13.78 5.74
CA VAL A 92 12.34 13.91 4.51
C VAL A 92 13.84 13.89 4.78
N LYS A 93 14.27 14.34 5.98
CA LYS A 93 15.70 14.33 6.34
C LYS A 93 16.25 12.92 6.62
N ALA A 94 15.37 11.97 6.95
CA ALA A 94 15.76 10.66 7.49
C ALA A 94 15.22 9.47 6.72
N CYS A 95 14.24 9.66 5.83
CA CYS A 95 13.50 8.59 5.18
C CYS A 95 13.59 8.63 3.66
N ASP A 96 13.58 7.45 3.05
CA ASP A 96 13.56 7.27 1.59
C ASP A 96 12.12 7.29 1.05
N LEU A 97 11.13 7.00 1.92
CA LEU A 97 9.71 6.98 1.58
C LEU A 97 8.88 7.58 2.73
N ILE A 98 7.98 8.50 2.41
CA ILE A 98 7.00 9.05 3.34
C ILE A 98 5.60 8.69 2.85
N LEU A 99 4.84 8.02 3.71
CA LEU A 99 3.45 7.67 3.46
C LEU A 99 2.55 8.56 4.31
N ILE A 100 1.69 9.33 3.67
CA ILE A 100 0.72 10.21 4.32
C ILE A 100 -0.66 9.66 4.02
N SER A 101 -1.41 9.26 5.05
CA SER A 101 -2.74 8.70 4.91
C SER A 101 -3.77 9.57 5.61
N GLY A 102 -4.73 10.10 4.87
CA GLY A 102 -5.78 10.98 5.40
C GLY A 102 -6.09 12.13 4.46
N GLY A 103 -6.77 13.14 4.96
CA GLY A 103 -7.10 14.33 4.19
C GLY A 103 -8.05 14.09 3.01
N SER A 104 -8.78 12.98 2.99
CA SER A 104 -9.63 12.59 1.85
C SER A 104 -10.98 13.31 1.79
N SER A 105 -11.32 14.17 2.75
CA SER A 105 -12.52 15.00 2.70
C SER A 105 -12.37 16.08 1.63
N GLN A 106 -13.45 16.38 0.92
CA GLN A 106 -13.49 17.46 -0.08
C GLN A 106 -12.98 18.77 0.55
N GLY A 107 -11.91 19.35 -0.02
CA GLY A 107 -11.24 20.55 0.48
C GLY A 107 -9.89 20.32 1.20
N LYS A 108 -9.63 19.13 1.77
CA LYS A 108 -8.37 18.85 2.49
C LYS A 108 -7.33 18.09 1.63
N LYS A 109 -7.71 17.58 0.46
CA LYS A 109 -6.78 16.96 -0.50
C LYS A 109 -5.77 17.96 -1.04
N ASP A 110 -6.18 19.19 -1.16
CA ASP A 110 -5.35 20.27 -1.67
C ASP A 110 -4.23 20.57 -0.68
N MET A 111 -4.49 20.49 0.65
CA MET A 111 -3.48 20.74 1.69
C MET A 111 -2.28 19.81 1.60
N THR A 112 -2.49 18.50 1.52
CA THR A 112 -1.37 17.55 1.40
C THR A 112 -0.58 17.79 0.11
N MET A 113 -1.27 18.00 -1.02
CA MET A 113 -0.64 18.31 -2.29
C MET A 113 0.16 19.63 -2.23
N GLU A 114 -0.40 20.67 -1.64
CA GLU A 114 0.26 21.98 -1.49
C GLU A 114 1.51 21.87 -0.60
N ILE A 115 1.42 21.15 0.52
CA ILE A 115 2.56 20.90 1.40
C ILE A 115 3.66 20.15 0.62
N LEU A 116 3.32 19.09 -0.09
CA LEU A 116 4.30 18.32 -0.85
C LEU A 116 4.96 19.15 -1.96
N ASN A 117 4.22 20.03 -2.62
CA ASN A 117 4.77 20.97 -3.61
C ASN A 117 5.69 22.03 -2.98
N ARG A 118 5.47 22.42 -1.73
CA ARG A 118 6.37 23.36 -1.02
C ARG A 118 7.64 22.70 -0.50
N ILE A 119 7.55 21.42 -0.16
CA ILE A 119 8.68 20.66 0.39
C ILE A 119 9.65 20.26 -0.71
N SER A 120 9.14 19.81 -1.84
CA SER A 120 9.92 19.29 -2.96
C SER A 120 9.89 20.26 -4.12
N LYS A 121 11.06 20.56 -4.71
CA LYS A 121 11.17 21.43 -5.90
C LYS A 121 10.47 20.84 -7.12
N GLU A 122 10.55 19.53 -7.29
CA GLU A 122 9.90 18.80 -8.35
C GLU A 122 8.40 18.66 -8.11
N GLY A 123 7.99 18.73 -6.83
CA GLY A 123 6.61 18.70 -6.42
C GLY A 123 5.90 17.36 -6.65
N VAL A 124 4.59 17.46 -6.75
CA VAL A 124 3.70 16.35 -7.04
C VAL A 124 3.64 16.12 -8.55
N PHE A 125 3.98 14.91 -9.00
CA PHE A 125 3.91 14.52 -10.42
C PHE A 125 2.64 13.72 -10.75
N THR A 126 1.92 13.21 -9.74
CA THR A 126 0.64 12.50 -9.93
C THR A 126 -0.35 12.90 -8.85
N HIS A 127 -1.54 13.32 -9.27
CA HIS A 127 -2.67 13.60 -8.40
C HIS A 127 -3.90 12.84 -8.90
N GLY A 128 -4.12 11.68 -8.31
CA GLY A 128 -5.18 10.75 -8.68
C GLY A 128 -4.71 9.62 -9.60
N LEU A 129 -5.23 8.42 -9.33
CA LEU A 129 -4.97 7.22 -10.11
C LEU A 129 -6.26 6.67 -10.73
N ALA A 130 -6.16 6.07 -11.91
CA ALA A 130 -7.23 5.30 -12.51
C ALA A 130 -7.34 3.91 -11.82
N LEU A 131 -7.47 3.90 -10.49
CA LEU A 131 -7.51 2.73 -9.63
C LEU A 131 -8.74 2.76 -8.70
N LYS A 132 -9.35 1.62 -8.47
CA LYS A 132 -10.49 1.42 -7.56
C LYS A 132 -10.24 0.16 -6.69
N PRO A 133 -10.16 0.32 -5.34
CA PRO A 133 -10.02 1.59 -4.60
C PRO A 133 -8.64 2.22 -4.83
N GLY A 134 -8.50 3.53 -4.54
CA GLY A 134 -7.19 4.17 -4.64
C GLY A 134 -7.13 5.44 -5.50
N LYS A 135 -8.27 5.89 -6.06
CA LYS A 135 -8.31 7.10 -6.89
C LYS A 135 -7.59 8.32 -6.26
N PRO A 136 -7.79 8.66 -4.98
CA PRO A 136 -7.19 9.87 -4.40
C PRO A 136 -5.74 9.65 -3.92
N THR A 137 -4.91 9.07 -4.75
CA THR A 137 -3.48 8.90 -4.46
C THR A 137 -2.67 10.07 -5.02
N ILE A 138 -1.71 10.54 -4.24
CA ILE A 138 -0.78 11.60 -4.63
C ILE A 138 0.62 10.99 -4.64
N LEU A 139 1.40 11.28 -5.68
CA LEU A 139 2.79 10.88 -5.77
C LEU A 139 3.67 12.08 -6.04
N GLY A 140 4.72 12.22 -5.25
CA GLY A 140 5.74 13.24 -5.39
C GLY A 140 7.14 12.66 -5.17
N TYR A 141 8.16 13.41 -5.52
CA TYR A 141 9.53 13.02 -5.31
C TYR A 141 10.40 14.24 -4.99
N ASP A 142 11.14 14.17 -3.90
CA ASP A 142 12.18 15.15 -3.56
C ASP A 142 13.51 14.65 -4.11
N LYS A 143 13.99 15.30 -5.16
CA LYS A 143 15.22 14.93 -5.86
C LYS A 143 16.48 15.27 -5.07
N GLU A 144 16.44 16.31 -4.22
CA GLU A 144 17.59 16.70 -3.41
C GLU A 144 17.84 15.70 -2.28
N LYS A 145 16.77 15.17 -1.68
CA LYS A 145 16.82 14.20 -0.58
C LYS A 145 16.64 12.76 -1.02
N HIS A 146 16.32 12.55 -2.30
CA HIS A 146 16.01 11.23 -2.85
C HIS A 146 14.84 10.54 -2.12
N THR A 147 13.84 11.32 -1.70
CA THR A 147 12.70 10.84 -0.92
C THR A 147 11.45 10.76 -1.79
N LEU A 148 10.80 9.59 -1.79
CA LEU A 148 9.51 9.36 -2.42
C LEU A 148 8.39 9.79 -1.47
N LEU A 149 7.42 10.55 -1.98
CA LEU A 149 6.31 11.11 -1.24
C LEU A 149 5.00 10.47 -1.71
N GLY A 150 4.29 9.79 -0.83
CA GLY A 150 3.05 9.09 -1.12
C GLY A 150 1.89 9.59 -0.28
N GLY A 151 0.94 10.30 -0.89
CA GLY A 151 -0.36 10.60 -0.28
C GLY A 151 -1.33 9.44 -0.57
N LEU A 152 -1.75 8.74 0.45
CA LEU A 152 -2.63 7.57 0.37
C LEU A 152 -4.07 7.94 0.70
N PRO A 153 -5.06 7.18 0.18
CA PRO A 153 -6.45 7.31 0.62
C PRO A 153 -6.59 7.18 2.14
N GLY A 154 -7.48 7.95 2.76
CA GLY A 154 -7.80 7.82 4.19
C GLY A 154 -8.51 6.50 4.54
N HIS A 155 -9.20 5.86 3.60
CA HIS A 155 -9.86 4.57 3.80
C HIS A 155 -8.82 3.44 3.92
N PRO A 156 -8.84 2.63 5.02
CA PRO A 156 -7.77 1.67 5.32
C PRO A 156 -7.51 0.63 4.23
N ALA A 157 -8.54 -0.03 3.73
CA ALA A 157 -8.36 -1.04 2.69
C ALA A 157 -7.82 -0.42 1.38
N ALA A 158 -8.21 0.82 1.07
CA ALA A 158 -7.67 1.54 -0.08
C ALA A 158 -6.20 1.93 0.10
N ALA A 159 -5.83 2.40 1.30
CA ALA A 159 -4.44 2.75 1.62
C ALA A 159 -3.52 1.53 1.50
N LEU A 160 -3.91 0.39 2.06
CA LEU A 160 -3.15 -0.86 1.99
C LEU A 160 -3.06 -1.40 0.55
N ALA A 161 -4.15 -1.34 -0.22
CA ALA A 161 -4.14 -1.75 -1.62
C ALA A 161 -3.18 -0.89 -2.46
N VAL A 162 -3.22 0.44 -2.29
CA VAL A 162 -2.30 1.36 -2.98
C VAL A 162 -0.85 1.12 -2.54
N PHE A 163 -0.60 0.96 -1.24
CA PHE A 163 0.74 0.65 -0.76
C PHE A 163 1.28 -0.62 -1.42
N HIS A 164 0.49 -1.68 -1.48
CA HIS A 164 0.88 -2.94 -2.12
C HIS A 164 1.14 -2.77 -3.63
N LEU A 165 0.16 -2.25 -4.34
CA LEU A 165 0.18 -2.18 -5.81
C LEU A 165 1.25 -1.23 -6.36
N LEU A 166 1.65 -0.20 -5.59
CA LEU A 166 2.63 0.79 -6.05
C LEU A 166 3.97 0.66 -5.32
N PHE A 167 3.98 0.79 -4.00
CA PHE A 167 5.24 0.92 -3.27
C PHE A 167 5.95 -0.42 -3.06
N VAL A 168 5.20 -1.50 -2.78
CA VAL A 168 5.77 -2.85 -2.72
C VAL A 168 6.23 -3.30 -4.11
N TRP A 169 5.43 -3.02 -5.15
CA TRP A 169 5.82 -3.28 -6.52
C TRP A 169 7.09 -2.52 -6.90
N LEU A 170 7.16 -1.21 -6.62
CA LEU A 170 8.34 -0.39 -6.91
C LEU A 170 9.58 -0.91 -6.19
N TRP A 171 9.45 -1.27 -4.91
CA TRP A 171 10.54 -1.88 -4.14
C TRP A 171 11.06 -3.17 -4.79
N LYS A 172 10.17 -4.02 -5.25
CA LYS A 172 10.54 -5.24 -5.98
C LYS A 172 11.26 -4.93 -7.29
N GLN A 173 10.80 -3.92 -8.06
CA GLN A 173 11.48 -3.50 -9.29
C GLN A 173 12.90 -3.00 -9.01
N VAL A 174 13.08 -2.16 -8.01
CA VAL A 174 14.39 -1.60 -7.62
C VAL A 174 15.36 -2.71 -7.16
N THR A 175 14.86 -3.67 -6.41
CA THR A 175 15.69 -4.76 -5.86
C THR A 175 15.82 -5.98 -6.77
N GLY A 176 15.06 -6.04 -7.86
CA GLY A 176 15.02 -7.21 -8.75
C GLY A 176 14.37 -8.44 -8.11
N GLN A 177 13.54 -8.26 -7.07
CA GLN A 177 12.83 -9.36 -6.46
C GLN A 177 11.76 -9.90 -7.42
N PRO A 178 11.71 -11.22 -7.66
CA PRO A 178 10.67 -11.79 -8.52
C PRO A 178 9.30 -11.67 -7.85
N ASP A 179 8.28 -11.45 -8.67
CA ASP A 179 6.90 -11.58 -8.21
C ASP A 179 6.58 -13.05 -7.93
N GLN A 180 5.74 -13.26 -6.92
CA GLN A 180 5.15 -14.58 -6.71
C GLN A 180 4.16 -14.87 -7.85
N PRO A 181 4.19 -16.07 -8.44
CA PRO A 181 3.22 -16.43 -9.47
C PRO A 181 1.80 -16.34 -8.88
N PRO A 182 0.84 -15.78 -9.63
CA PRO A 182 -0.54 -15.77 -9.21
C PRO A 182 -1.11 -17.18 -9.14
N LEU A 183 -2.12 -17.36 -8.31
CA LEU A 183 -2.93 -18.57 -8.27
C LEU A 183 -4.03 -18.45 -9.32
N GLU A 184 -4.32 -19.53 -10.05
CA GLU A 184 -5.46 -19.59 -10.93
C GLU A 184 -6.70 -20.08 -10.17
N ALA A 185 -7.81 -19.35 -10.28
CA ALA A 185 -9.05 -19.66 -9.60
C ALA A 185 -10.26 -19.31 -10.48
N PHE A 186 -11.42 -19.85 -10.18
CA PHE A 186 -12.66 -19.57 -10.90
C PHE A 186 -13.54 -18.62 -10.09
N MET A 187 -14.07 -17.58 -10.72
CA MET A 187 -14.98 -16.64 -10.06
C MET A 187 -16.29 -17.31 -9.65
N THR A 188 -16.72 -17.09 -8.40
CA THR A 188 -17.98 -17.67 -7.89
C THR A 188 -19.22 -16.89 -8.32
N THR A 189 -19.08 -15.63 -8.76
CA THR A 189 -20.21 -14.75 -9.13
C THR A 189 -19.85 -13.76 -10.22
N ASN A 190 -20.87 -13.18 -10.87
CA ASN A 190 -20.68 -12.09 -11.83
C ASN A 190 -20.36 -10.78 -11.08
N LEU A 191 -19.43 -10.01 -11.62
CA LEU A 191 -19.02 -8.71 -11.07
C LEU A 191 -18.89 -7.69 -12.19
N ALA A 192 -19.43 -6.50 -11.95
CA ALA A 192 -19.19 -5.35 -12.82
C ALA A 192 -17.82 -4.73 -12.52
N GLY A 193 -17.07 -4.45 -13.57
CA GLY A 193 -15.86 -3.63 -13.49
C GLY A 193 -16.19 -2.14 -13.25
N ALA A 194 -15.16 -1.33 -13.28
CA ALA A 194 -15.29 0.12 -13.25
C ALA A 194 -14.64 0.70 -14.51
N PRO A 195 -15.35 0.86 -15.62
CA PRO A 195 -14.78 1.36 -16.87
C PRO A 195 -13.92 2.61 -16.67
N GLY A 196 -12.75 2.63 -17.32
CA GLY A 196 -11.76 3.68 -17.15
C GLY A 196 -10.93 3.61 -15.87
N LYS A 197 -11.06 2.53 -15.06
CA LYS A 197 -10.26 2.30 -13.84
C LYS A 197 -9.94 0.85 -13.67
N THR A 198 -8.70 0.53 -13.37
CA THR A 198 -8.33 -0.80 -12.89
C THR A 198 -8.97 -1.04 -11.53
N THR A 199 -9.71 -2.15 -11.39
CA THR A 199 -10.34 -2.49 -10.11
C THR A 199 -9.53 -3.58 -9.41
N CYS A 200 -9.07 -3.28 -8.18
CA CYS A 200 -8.48 -4.26 -7.26
C CYS A 200 -9.60 -4.86 -6.43
N LEU A 201 -10.01 -6.06 -6.77
CA LEU A 201 -11.07 -6.82 -6.15
C LEU A 201 -10.50 -7.77 -5.12
N LEU A 202 -10.88 -7.62 -3.85
CA LEU A 202 -10.51 -8.56 -2.80
C LEU A 202 -11.28 -9.86 -2.95
N VAL A 203 -10.58 -10.99 -2.77
CA VAL A 203 -11.18 -12.31 -2.88
C VAL A 203 -10.73 -13.23 -1.75
N LYS A 204 -11.64 -14.10 -1.34
CA LYS A 204 -11.36 -15.26 -0.50
C LYS A 204 -11.26 -16.49 -1.39
N LEU A 205 -10.32 -17.39 -1.07
CA LEU A 205 -10.07 -18.59 -1.83
C LEU A 205 -10.70 -19.81 -1.14
N GLN A 206 -11.38 -20.65 -1.91
CA GLN A 206 -11.98 -21.89 -1.42
C GLN A 206 -11.69 -23.03 -2.39
N MET A 207 -11.41 -24.23 -1.85
CA MET A 207 -11.28 -25.42 -2.69
C MET A 207 -12.67 -25.97 -3.02
N ALA A 208 -12.91 -26.20 -4.31
CA ALA A 208 -14.12 -26.81 -4.83
C ALA A 208 -13.77 -28.03 -5.70
N PRO A 209 -14.72 -28.90 -6.04
CA PRO A 209 -14.47 -30.07 -6.87
C PRO A 209 -13.82 -29.77 -8.24
N GLN A 210 -14.11 -28.60 -8.81
CA GLN A 210 -13.57 -28.13 -10.08
C GLN A 210 -12.24 -27.39 -9.97
N GLY A 211 -11.72 -27.20 -8.79
CA GLY A 211 -10.47 -26.45 -8.53
C GLY A 211 -10.65 -25.33 -7.50
N LEU A 212 -9.72 -24.38 -7.52
CA LEU A 212 -9.76 -23.23 -6.62
C LEU A 212 -10.80 -22.21 -7.09
N GLU A 213 -11.64 -21.77 -6.19
CA GLU A 213 -12.64 -20.72 -6.41
C GLU A 213 -12.25 -19.41 -5.72
N ALA A 214 -12.53 -18.30 -6.39
CA ALA A 214 -12.35 -16.94 -5.88
C ALA A 214 -13.70 -16.31 -5.57
N GLU A 215 -14.02 -16.19 -4.29
CA GLU A 215 -15.22 -15.54 -3.80
C GLU A 215 -14.93 -14.07 -3.48
N PRO A 216 -15.67 -13.10 -4.08
CA PRO A 216 -15.46 -11.69 -3.78
C PRO A 216 -15.76 -11.35 -2.34
N VAL A 217 -14.85 -10.61 -1.69
CA VAL A 217 -15.08 -10.01 -0.38
C VAL A 217 -15.72 -8.65 -0.58
N PHE A 218 -17.01 -8.56 -0.31
CA PHE A 218 -17.77 -7.32 -0.46
C PHE A 218 -17.63 -6.44 0.78
N GLY A 219 -17.47 -5.14 0.56
CA GLY A 219 -17.45 -4.15 1.64
C GLY A 219 -17.01 -2.78 1.16
N LYS A 220 -17.22 -1.78 2.01
CA LYS A 220 -16.72 -0.43 1.75
C LYS A 220 -15.22 -0.38 2.05
N SER A 221 -14.45 0.39 1.28
CA SER A 221 -12.99 0.55 1.47
C SER A 221 -12.59 1.13 2.84
N GLY A 222 -13.53 1.67 3.60
CA GLY A 222 -13.35 2.07 4.99
C GLY A 222 -13.35 0.91 6.00
N LEU A 223 -13.77 -0.30 5.59
CA LEU A 223 -13.82 -1.47 6.47
C LEU A 223 -12.53 -2.30 6.31
N ILE A 224 -11.65 -2.21 7.30
CA ILE A 224 -10.39 -2.98 7.31
C ILE A 224 -10.63 -4.49 7.39
N SER A 225 -11.78 -4.93 7.93
CA SER A 225 -12.17 -6.34 7.99
C SER A 225 -12.19 -7.00 6.62
N THR A 226 -12.54 -6.28 5.56
CA THR A 226 -12.51 -6.82 4.19
C THR A 226 -11.11 -7.27 3.76
N MET A 227 -10.07 -6.54 4.18
CA MET A 227 -8.67 -6.95 3.94
C MET A 227 -8.25 -8.12 4.82
N ALA A 228 -8.79 -8.19 6.05
CA ALA A 228 -8.47 -9.28 6.98
C ALA A 228 -9.12 -10.60 6.57
N GLU A 229 -10.24 -10.55 5.85
CA GLU A 229 -10.96 -11.73 5.35
C GLU A 229 -10.44 -12.22 3.98
N ALA A 230 -9.73 -11.37 3.24
CA ALA A 230 -9.26 -11.67 1.91
C ALA A 230 -7.95 -12.48 1.93
N ASP A 231 -7.88 -13.52 1.08
CA ASP A 231 -6.66 -14.29 0.84
C ASP A 231 -5.78 -13.67 -0.26
N GLY A 232 -6.38 -12.79 -1.08
CA GLY A 232 -5.71 -12.12 -2.17
C GLY A 232 -6.62 -11.14 -2.92
N TYR A 233 -6.19 -10.77 -4.11
CA TYR A 233 -6.95 -9.87 -4.97
C TYR A 233 -6.87 -10.27 -6.44
N VAL A 234 -7.89 -9.87 -7.20
CA VAL A 234 -7.96 -9.95 -8.66
C VAL A 234 -7.91 -8.53 -9.22
N LEU A 235 -7.18 -8.31 -10.31
CA LEU A 235 -7.20 -7.06 -11.05
C LEU A 235 -8.15 -7.18 -12.24
N ILE A 236 -9.16 -6.32 -12.29
CA ILE A 236 -10.03 -6.14 -13.45
C ILE A 236 -9.49 -4.95 -14.24
N ASP A 237 -9.10 -5.17 -15.49
CA ASP A 237 -8.54 -4.13 -16.34
C ASP A 237 -9.53 -2.98 -16.57
N MET A 238 -9.01 -1.78 -16.79
CA MET A 238 -9.81 -0.56 -17.03
C MET A 238 -10.70 -0.62 -18.28
N ASN A 239 -10.34 -1.49 -19.23
CA ASN A 239 -11.10 -1.70 -20.47
C ASN A 239 -12.04 -2.90 -20.37
N GLN A 240 -12.07 -3.61 -19.24
CA GLN A 240 -12.91 -4.78 -19.02
C GLN A 240 -14.20 -4.38 -18.30
N GLU A 241 -15.35 -4.81 -18.84
CA GLU A 241 -16.66 -4.51 -18.25
C GLU A 241 -16.90 -5.20 -16.90
N GLY A 242 -16.19 -6.31 -16.66
CA GLY A 242 -16.30 -7.06 -15.41
C GLY A 242 -15.79 -8.49 -15.55
N LEU A 243 -16.19 -9.34 -14.62
CA LEU A 243 -15.87 -10.76 -14.57
C LEU A 243 -17.16 -11.57 -14.51
N LYS A 244 -17.18 -12.74 -15.15
CA LYS A 244 -18.33 -13.65 -15.16
C LYS A 244 -18.11 -14.77 -14.13
N LYS A 245 -19.21 -15.30 -13.59
CA LYS A 245 -19.18 -16.55 -12.82
C LYS A 245 -18.59 -17.68 -13.68
N GLY A 246 -17.65 -18.44 -13.08
CA GLY A 246 -16.93 -19.51 -13.77
C GLY A 246 -15.77 -19.04 -14.65
N GLU A 247 -15.53 -17.73 -14.78
CA GLU A 247 -14.37 -17.19 -15.49
C GLU A 247 -13.10 -17.48 -14.70
N GLN A 248 -12.04 -17.94 -15.38
CA GLN A 248 -10.73 -18.17 -14.78
C GLN A 248 -10.00 -16.85 -14.60
N VAL A 249 -9.51 -16.60 -13.41
CA VAL A 249 -8.82 -15.37 -13.01
C VAL A 249 -7.50 -15.64 -12.32
N LYS A 250 -6.62 -14.67 -12.37
CA LYS A 250 -5.34 -14.68 -11.64
C LYS A 250 -5.53 -13.99 -10.30
N VAL A 251 -5.32 -14.73 -9.22
CA VAL A 251 -5.37 -14.21 -7.85
C VAL A 251 -3.96 -13.95 -7.35
N TYR A 252 -3.67 -12.70 -7.02
CA TYR A 252 -2.41 -12.23 -6.43
C TYR A 252 -2.53 -12.17 -4.92
N ARG A 253 -1.46 -12.46 -4.20
CA ARG A 253 -1.43 -12.40 -2.73
C ARG A 253 -0.76 -11.12 -2.24
N PHE A 254 -1.20 -10.67 -1.05
CA PHE A 254 -0.62 -9.50 -0.39
C PHE A 254 0.69 -9.81 0.33
#